data_b59e4a8df917474b9bc5a3311ca31b8f
#
_entry.id   b59e4a8df917474b9bc5a3311ca31b8f
#
_cell.length_a   1.000
_cell.length_b   1.000
_cell.length_c   1.000
_cell.angle_alpha   90.00
_cell.angle_beta   90.00
_cell.angle_gamma   90.00
#
_symmetry.space_group_name_H-M   'P 1'
#
loop_
_entity.id
_entity.type
_entity.pdbx_description
1 polymer ?
#
loop_
_entity_poly.entity_id
_entity_poly.type
_entity_poly.pdbx_seq_one_letter_code
_entity_poly.pdbx_strand_id
1 'polypeptide(L)'
;MSLANPQTDAEDAELLRAVARGDEAAFARVYDRYAPILLGLMLRILRSRPEAEDVLQEVFLQVWQQARAFDPARGRAFTWLATLARSRAIDRLRAVDSRERAAQRSAEDGQPAATEPRAWADEEAIRSERAEAVRAALAELPEEQRQVLVLAYLDGMSQSEIAAAKNQPLGTVKTRTRTGLKRLSEALRTRMGRQFA
;
A
#
# COMPACT_ATOMS: atom_id res chain seq x y z
N MET A 1 12.37 12.44 3.96
CA MET A 1 12.85 11.25 4.69
C MET A 1 13.01 10.11 3.68
N SER A 2 14.24 9.69 3.41
CA SER A 2 14.56 8.72 2.35
C SER A 2 14.12 7.31 2.78
N LEU A 3 13.13 6.74 2.13
CA LEU A 3 12.60 5.39 2.39
C LEU A 3 13.51 4.25 1.86
N ALA A 4 14.73 4.55 1.46
CA ALA A 4 15.61 3.61 0.75
C ALA A 4 17.08 3.69 1.17
N ASN A 5 17.37 3.80 2.47
CA ASN A 5 18.74 3.65 2.98
C ASN A 5 18.92 2.20 3.50
N PRO A 6 19.96 1.46 3.10
CA PRO A 6 20.25 0.12 3.63
C PRO A 6 20.38 0.09 5.16
N GLN A 7 20.85 1.17 5.79
CA GLN A 7 20.87 1.31 7.24
C GLN A 7 19.44 1.38 7.81
N THR A 8 18.54 2.12 7.17
CA THR A 8 17.13 2.21 7.58
C THR A 8 16.42 0.86 7.46
N ASP A 9 16.70 0.08 6.42
CA ASP A 9 16.10 -1.24 6.24
C ASP A 9 16.55 -2.24 7.32
N ALA A 10 17.81 -2.19 7.71
CA ALA A 10 18.35 -3.02 8.81
C ALA A 10 17.76 -2.61 10.16
N GLU A 11 17.67 -1.30 10.43
CA GLU A 11 17.01 -0.75 11.62
C GLU A 11 15.53 -1.16 11.70
N ASP A 12 14.80 -1.06 10.60
CA ASP A 12 13.38 -1.41 10.53
C ASP A 12 13.16 -2.92 10.75
N ALA A 13 14.05 -3.75 10.20
CA ALA A 13 14.02 -5.17 10.46
C ALA A 13 14.29 -5.48 11.95
N GLU A 14 15.20 -4.76 12.59
CA GLU A 14 15.47 -4.93 14.03
C GLU A 14 14.30 -4.44 14.88
N LEU A 15 13.67 -3.31 14.53
CA LEU A 15 12.45 -2.84 15.18
C LEU A 15 11.34 -3.90 15.11
N LEU A 16 11.07 -4.50 13.94
CA LEU A 16 10.04 -5.54 13.81
C LEU A 16 10.39 -6.81 14.59
N ARG A 17 11.68 -7.16 14.70
CA ARG A 17 12.11 -8.26 15.58
C ARG A 17 11.87 -7.92 17.07
N ALA A 18 12.10 -6.68 17.47
CA ALA A 18 11.81 -6.23 18.84
C ALA A 18 10.31 -6.26 19.12
N VAL A 19 9.48 -5.79 18.19
CA VAL A 19 8.01 -5.91 18.26
C VAL A 19 7.59 -7.38 18.40
N ALA A 20 8.21 -8.29 17.65
CA ALA A 20 7.94 -9.72 17.75
C ALA A 20 8.26 -10.32 19.14
N ARG A 21 9.11 -9.65 19.93
CA ARG A 21 9.41 -9.99 21.33
C ARG A 21 8.51 -9.27 22.35
N GLY A 22 7.57 -8.42 21.88
CA GLY A 22 6.66 -7.65 22.73
C GLY A 22 7.20 -6.29 23.18
N ASP A 23 8.17 -5.72 22.48
CA ASP A 23 8.73 -4.40 22.80
C ASP A 23 7.78 -3.28 22.31
N GLU A 24 7.08 -2.65 23.26
CA GLU A 24 6.14 -1.56 23.01
C GLU A 24 6.84 -0.29 22.51
N ALA A 25 8.05 0.00 22.95
CA ALA A 25 8.80 1.19 22.49
C ALA A 25 9.23 0.99 21.02
N ALA A 26 9.63 -0.21 20.63
CA ALA A 26 9.91 -0.53 19.24
C ALA A 26 8.63 -0.43 18.39
N PHE A 27 7.48 -0.87 18.91
CA PHE A 27 6.19 -0.74 18.23
C PHE A 27 5.81 0.73 18.01
N ALA A 28 5.94 1.56 19.02
CA ALA A 28 5.67 3.00 18.89
C ALA A 28 6.55 3.64 17.79
N ARG A 29 7.84 3.29 17.73
CA ARG A 29 8.73 3.77 16.65
C ARG A 29 8.33 3.29 15.25
N VAL A 30 7.85 2.05 15.12
CA VAL A 30 7.31 1.52 13.86
C VAL A 30 6.04 2.30 13.49
N TYR A 31 5.15 2.54 14.47
CA TYR A 31 3.93 3.33 14.25
C TYR A 31 4.25 4.74 13.77
N ASP A 32 5.05 5.50 14.51
CA ASP A 32 5.40 6.90 14.17
C ASP A 32 6.05 7.01 12.79
N ARG A 33 6.86 6.03 12.41
CA ARG A 33 7.55 6.01 11.11
C ARG A 33 6.63 5.69 9.94
N TYR A 34 5.69 4.78 10.11
CA TYR A 34 4.93 4.21 9.00
C TYR A 34 3.47 4.62 8.94
N ALA A 35 2.83 5.01 10.05
CA ALA A 35 1.42 5.36 10.08
C ALA A 35 1.04 6.46 9.08
N PRO A 36 1.78 7.57 8.94
CA PRO A 36 1.42 8.62 7.96
C PRO A 36 1.43 8.12 6.52
N ILE A 37 2.41 7.26 6.18
CA ILE A 37 2.59 6.73 4.83
C ILE A 37 1.49 5.71 4.51
N LEU A 38 1.21 4.81 5.46
CA LEU A 38 0.17 3.78 5.31
C LEU A 38 -1.22 4.41 5.28
N LEU A 39 -1.48 5.43 6.10
CA LEU A 39 -2.73 6.19 6.05
C LEU A 39 -2.95 6.82 4.67
N GLY A 40 -1.91 7.43 4.09
CA GLY A 40 -1.97 7.98 2.74
C GLY A 40 -2.29 6.93 1.67
N LEU A 41 -1.76 5.72 1.81
CA LEU A 41 -2.09 4.58 0.94
C LEU A 41 -3.57 4.17 1.08
N MET A 42 -4.06 4.04 2.32
CA MET A 42 -5.43 3.63 2.61
C MET A 42 -6.44 4.67 2.16
N LEU A 43 -6.16 5.97 2.35
CA LEU A 43 -7.01 7.07 1.87
C LEU A 43 -7.20 7.04 0.35
N ARG A 44 -6.18 6.64 -0.41
CA ARG A 44 -6.30 6.49 -1.87
C ARG A 44 -7.21 5.34 -2.27
N ILE A 45 -7.19 4.24 -1.51
CA ILE A 45 -7.99 3.04 -1.79
C ILE A 45 -9.43 3.25 -1.33
N LEU A 46 -9.63 3.68 -0.08
CA LEU A 46 -10.93 3.73 0.58
C LEU A 46 -11.70 5.04 0.31
N ARG A 47 -11.01 6.12 -0.04
CA ARG A 47 -11.60 7.46 -0.28
C ARG A 47 -12.46 7.98 0.88
N SER A 48 -12.31 7.40 2.06
CA SER A 48 -12.99 7.73 3.31
C SER A 48 -11.97 7.79 4.43
N ARG A 49 -11.88 8.95 5.08
CA ARG A 49 -10.93 9.14 6.19
C ARG A 49 -11.26 8.28 7.41
N PRO A 50 -12.52 8.20 7.88
CA PRO A 50 -12.86 7.33 8.99
C PRO A 50 -12.51 5.86 8.71
N GLU A 51 -12.88 5.35 7.54
CA GLU A 51 -12.55 3.97 7.15
C GLU A 51 -11.04 3.74 7.06
N ALA A 52 -10.27 4.72 6.58
CA ALA A 52 -8.82 4.61 6.49
C ALA A 52 -8.15 4.60 7.86
N GLU A 53 -8.64 5.41 8.81
CA GLU A 53 -8.16 5.45 10.19
C GLU A 53 -8.48 4.15 10.94
N ASP A 54 -9.69 3.61 10.78
CA ASP A 54 -10.08 2.32 11.34
C ASP A 54 -9.19 1.17 10.81
N VAL A 55 -9.02 1.11 9.49
CA VAL A 55 -8.17 0.10 8.86
C VAL A 55 -6.71 0.26 9.29
N LEU A 56 -6.22 1.48 9.50
CA LEU A 56 -4.88 1.72 10.00
C LEU A 56 -4.68 1.10 11.38
N GLN A 57 -5.65 1.26 12.28
CA GLN A 57 -5.61 0.66 13.61
C GLN A 57 -5.61 -0.88 13.51
N GLU A 58 -6.49 -1.47 12.68
CA GLU A 58 -6.51 -2.92 12.44
C GLU A 58 -5.16 -3.44 11.93
N VAL A 59 -4.52 -2.71 11.02
CA VAL A 59 -3.20 -3.06 10.47
C VAL A 59 -2.13 -3.05 11.55
N PHE A 60 -2.06 -2.02 12.38
CA PHE A 60 -1.06 -1.98 13.45
C PHE A 60 -1.32 -3.00 14.55
N LEU A 61 -2.57 -3.31 14.87
CA LEU A 61 -2.91 -4.44 15.74
C LEU A 61 -2.40 -5.76 15.13
N GLN A 62 -2.59 -5.96 13.83
CA GLN A 62 -2.09 -7.15 13.13
C GLN A 62 -0.55 -7.17 13.09
N VAL A 63 0.11 -6.02 12.91
CA VAL A 63 1.59 -5.91 12.99
C VAL A 63 2.06 -6.38 14.37
N TRP A 64 1.44 -5.92 15.44
CA TRP A 64 1.76 -6.36 16.81
C TRP A 64 1.63 -7.87 16.98
N GLN A 65 0.54 -8.45 16.51
CA GLN A 65 0.25 -9.87 16.64
C GLN A 65 1.14 -10.75 15.74
N GLN A 66 1.51 -10.26 14.56
CA GLN A 66 2.14 -11.05 13.51
C GLN A 66 3.57 -10.62 13.16
N ALA A 67 4.21 -9.75 13.93
CA ALA A 67 5.58 -9.31 13.66
C ALA A 67 6.58 -10.48 13.52
N ARG A 68 6.31 -11.61 14.16
CA ARG A 68 7.10 -12.87 14.03
C ARG A 68 7.07 -13.46 12.61
N ALA A 69 6.05 -13.14 11.81
CA ALA A 69 5.94 -13.60 10.43
C ALA A 69 6.77 -12.76 9.45
N PHE A 70 7.31 -11.64 9.90
CA PHE A 70 8.20 -10.83 9.08
C PHE A 70 9.56 -11.53 8.94
N ASP A 71 9.98 -11.73 7.68
CA ASP A 71 11.28 -12.31 7.33
C ASP A 71 12.07 -11.31 6.46
N PRO A 72 13.15 -10.71 6.98
CA PRO A 72 13.94 -9.74 6.23
C PRO A 72 14.64 -10.34 5.00
N ALA A 73 14.84 -11.66 4.94
CA ALA A 73 15.37 -12.32 3.75
C ALA A 73 14.35 -12.34 2.60
N ARG A 74 13.05 -12.23 2.89
CA ARG A 74 11.97 -12.23 1.91
C ARG A 74 11.59 -10.85 1.41
N GLY A 75 12.00 -9.79 2.09
CA GLY A 75 11.70 -8.43 1.68
C GLY A 75 11.91 -7.40 2.79
N ARG A 76 11.69 -6.13 2.42
CA ARG A 76 11.85 -4.99 3.31
C ARG A 76 10.65 -4.83 4.24
N ALA A 77 10.88 -4.27 5.43
CA ALA A 77 9.83 -3.98 6.42
C ALA A 77 8.69 -3.15 5.81
N PHE A 78 9.02 -2.05 5.12
CA PHE A 78 8.02 -1.22 4.43
C PHE A 78 7.16 -2.02 3.45
N THR A 79 7.76 -2.88 2.62
CA THR A 79 7.02 -3.68 1.64
C THR A 79 6.04 -4.64 2.32
N TRP A 80 6.45 -5.24 3.44
CA TRP A 80 5.59 -6.11 4.23
C TRP A 80 4.42 -5.34 4.85
N LEU A 81 4.69 -4.19 5.49
CA LEU A 81 3.67 -3.31 6.07
C LEU A 81 2.69 -2.78 5.02
N ALA A 82 3.20 -2.28 3.89
CA ALA A 82 2.38 -1.76 2.81
C ALA A 82 1.50 -2.85 2.17
N THR A 83 2.00 -4.09 2.06
CA THR A 83 1.21 -5.23 1.56
C THR A 83 0.08 -5.56 2.51
N LEU A 84 0.35 -5.55 3.82
CA LEU A 84 -0.65 -5.79 4.86
C LEU A 84 -1.74 -4.71 4.84
N ALA A 85 -1.33 -3.45 4.86
CA ALA A 85 -2.21 -2.29 4.81
C ALA A 85 -3.11 -2.30 3.58
N ARG A 86 -2.52 -2.56 2.41
CA ARG A 86 -3.25 -2.65 1.16
C ARG A 86 -4.28 -3.79 1.17
N SER A 87 -3.89 -4.97 1.64
CA SER A 87 -4.81 -6.12 1.72
C SER A 87 -6.04 -5.76 2.57
N ARG A 88 -5.83 -5.17 3.75
CA ARG A 88 -6.91 -4.75 4.64
C ARG A 88 -7.80 -3.68 4.03
N ALA A 89 -7.20 -2.68 3.37
CA ALA A 89 -7.97 -1.63 2.71
C ALA A 89 -8.86 -2.19 1.57
N ILE A 90 -8.36 -3.14 0.78
CA ILE A 90 -9.16 -3.79 -0.26
C ILE A 90 -10.27 -4.64 0.34
N ASP A 91 -9.99 -5.41 1.39
CA ASP A 91 -11.00 -6.22 2.08
C ASP A 91 -12.12 -5.32 2.66
N ARG A 92 -11.76 -4.17 3.25
CA ARG A 92 -12.73 -3.17 3.73
C ARG A 92 -13.55 -2.57 2.59
N LEU A 93 -12.91 -2.17 1.49
CA LEU A 93 -13.60 -1.62 0.32
C LEU A 93 -14.67 -2.60 -0.20
N ARG A 94 -14.32 -3.87 -0.33
CA ARG A 94 -15.26 -4.93 -0.75
C ARG A 94 -16.42 -5.13 0.23
N ALA A 95 -16.15 -5.05 1.52
CA ALA A 95 -17.16 -5.16 2.54
C ALA A 95 -18.14 -3.98 2.49
N VAL A 96 -17.66 -2.76 2.26
CA VAL A 96 -18.50 -1.56 2.06
C VAL A 96 -19.35 -1.70 0.80
N ASP A 97 -18.74 -2.00 -0.36
CA ASP A 97 -19.45 -2.20 -1.62
C ASP A 97 -20.51 -3.29 -1.52
N SER A 98 -20.23 -4.37 -0.79
CA SER A 98 -21.20 -5.45 -0.59
C SER A 98 -22.39 -5.03 0.27
N ARG A 99 -22.17 -4.22 1.31
CA ARG A 99 -23.24 -3.66 2.17
C ARG A 99 -24.10 -2.68 1.40
N GLU A 100 -23.48 -1.78 0.63
CA GLU A 100 -24.20 -0.82 -0.21
C GLU A 100 -25.09 -1.52 -1.25
N ARG A 101 -24.56 -2.53 -1.95
CA ARG A 101 -25.36 -3.33 -2.89
C ARG A 101 -26.48 -4.14 -2.21
N ALA A 102 -26.28 -4.58 -0.97
CA ALA A 102 -27.33 -5.24 -0.20
C ALA A 102 -28.39 -4.24 0.25
N ALA A 103 -28.00 -3.05 0.69
CA ALA A 103 -28.91 -1.97 1.06
C ALA A 103 -29.71 -1.46 -0.16
N GLN A 104 -29.07 -1.29 -1.32
CA GLN A 104 -29.73 -0.90 -2.57
C GLN A 104 -30.77 -1.93 -3.04
N ARG A 105 -30.51 -3.21 -2.87
CA ARG A 105 -31.49 -4.28 -3.16
C ARG A 105 -32.69 -4.31 -2.19
N SER A 106 -32.50 -3.74 -0.99
CA SER A 106 -33.57 -3.64 0.02
C SER A 106 -34.33 -2.32 -0.03
N ALA A 107 -33.82 -1.33 -0.75
CA ALA A 107 -34.39 -0.01 -0.97
C ALA A 107 -34.57 0.19 -2.48
N GLU A 108 -35.70 -0.27 -3.02
CA GLU A 108 -36.20 0.23 -4.31
C GLU A 108 -36.61 1.69 -4.13
N ASP A 109 -35.68 2.61 -4.33
CA ASP A 109 -35.73 4.08 -4.49
C ASP A 109 -34.65 4.79 -3.64
N GLY A 110 -33.63 5.28 -4.31
CA GLY A 110 -32.69 6.21 -3.70
C GLY A 110 -31.36 6.33 -4.48
N GLN A 111 -31.10 7.51 -5.03
CA GLN A 111 -29.88 7.85 -5.73
C GLN A 111 -28.62 7.62 -4.88
N PRO A 112 -27.52 7.09 -5.44
CA PRO A 112 -26.24 7.00 -4.74
C PRO A 112 -25.65 8.41 -4.54
N ALA A 113 -25.35 8.76 -3.30
CA ALA A 113 -24.62 9.97 -2.97
C ALA A 113 -23.17 9.82 -3.44
N ALA A 114 -22.81 10.54 -4.46
CA ALA A 114 -21.42 10.70 -4.90
C ALA A 114 -20.67 11.51 -3.84
N THR A 115 -19.74 10.89 -3.14
CA THR A 115 -18.83 11.57 -2.22
C THR A 115 -17.71 12.18 -3.03
N GLU A 116 -17.73 13.50 -3.22
CA GLU A 116 -16.68 14.23 -3.90
C GLU A 116 -15.33 14.14 -3.16
N PRO A 117 -14.21 14.02 -3.88
CA PRO A 117 -12.88 14.02 -3.26
C PRO A 117 -12.53 15.43 -2.78
N ARG A 118 -12.40 15.59 -1.47
CA ARG A 118 -11.96 16.84 -0.85
C ARG A 118 -10.46 17.01 -1.09
N ALA A 119 -10.10 17.95 -1.97
CA ALA A 119 -8.72 18.31 -2.25
C ALA A 119 -8.09 19.06 -1.06
N TRP A 120 -6.87 18.67 -0.69
CA TRP A 120 -6.03 19.35 0.30
C TRP A 120 -4.99 20.18 -0.46
N ALA A 121 -5.14 21.50 -0.45
CA ALA A 121 -4.44 22.43 -1.34
C ALA A 121 -2.91 22.59 -1.09
N ASP A 122 -2.40 22.37 0.12
CA ASP A 122 -0.99 22.65 0.45
C ASP A 122 0.01 21.51 0.23
N GLU A 123 -0.47 20.30 -0.10
CA GLU A 123 0.38 19.16 -0.49
C GLU A 123 0.47 18.94 -2.00
N GLU A 124 -0.21 19.73 -2.81
CA GLU A 124 -0.42 19.47 -4.25
C GLU A 124 0.87 19.58 -5.10
N ALA A 125 1.73 20.55 -4.80
CA ALA A 125 2.99 20.71 -5.55
C ALA A 125 3.99 19.60 -5.27
N ILE A 126 4.21 19.23 -4.00
CA ILE A 126 5.10 18.11 -3.62
C ILE A 126 4.51 16.75 -4.07
N ARG A 127 3.17 16.64 -4.08
CA ARG A 127 2.48 15.47 -4.64
C ARG A 127 2.63 15.38 -6.16
N SER A 128 2.65 16.49 -6.88
CA SER A 128 2.79 16.55 -8.33
C SER A 128 4.15 15.99 -8.78
N GLU A 129 5.26 16.48 -8.23
CA GLU A 129 6.60 16.00 -8.58
C GLU A 129 6.83 14.52 -8.22
N ARG A 130 6.37 14.10 -7.02
CA ARG A 130 6.46 12.69 -6.62
C ARG A 130 5.56 11.78 -7.46
N ALA A 131 4.36 12.24 -7.82
CA ALA A 131 3.46 11.49 -8.69
C ALA A 131 4.03 11.37 -10.11
N GLU A 132 4.72 12.40 -10.59
CA GLU A 132 5.39 12.39 -11.88
C GLU A 132 6.60 11.46 -11.89
N ALA A 133 7.41 11.48 -10.84
CA ALA A 133 8.52 10.54 -10.66
C ALA A 133 8.05 9.08 -10.62
N VAL A 134 6.93 8.80 -9.93
CA VAL A 134 6.32 7.46 -9.89
C VAL A 134 5.78 7.05 -11.26
N ARG A 135 5.07 7.95 -11.96
CA ARG A 135 4.56 7.68 -13.32
C ARG A 135 5.69 7.38 -14.29
N ALA A 136 6.74 8.19 -14.26
CA ALA A 136 7.92 8.00 -15.11
C ALA A 136 8.65 6.71 -14.78
N ALA A 137 8.80 6.36 -13.50
CA ALA A 137 9.42 5.10 -13.09
C ALA A 137 8.57 3.87 -13.48
N LEU A 138 7.23 3.98 -13.39
CA LEU A 138 6.32 2.93 -13.88
C LEU A 138 6.42 2.74 -15.40
N ALA A 139 6.63 3.82 -16.16
CA ALA A 139 6.77 3.76 -17.61
C ALA A 139 8.04 3.01 -18.07
N GLU A 140 9.07 2.95 -17.23
CA GLU A 140 10.32 2.20 -17.50
C GLU A 140 10.20 0.69 -17.26
N LEU A 141 9.12 0.24 -16.59
CA LEU A 141 8.92 -1.18 -16.34
C LEU A 141 8.47 -1.91 -17.61
N PRO A 142 8.86 -3.19 -17.76
CA PRO A 142 8.24 -4.06 -18.75
C PRO A 142 6.72 -4.05 -18.60
N GLU A 143 6.02 -4.02 -19.76
CA GLU A 143 4.57 -3.86 -19.82
C GLU A 143 3.80 -4.79 -18.88
N GLU A 144 4.20 -6.07 -18.86
CA GLU A 144 3.54 -7.07 -18.02
C GLU A 144 3.69 -6.83 -16.51
N GLN A 145 4.82 -6.25 -16.08
CA GLN A 145 5.05 -5.88 -14.68
C GLN A 145 4.30 -4.60 -14.33
N ARG A 146 4.33 -3.61 -15.24
CA ARG A 146 3.59 -2.35 -15.10
C ARG A 146 2.10 -2.61 -14.94
N GLN A 147 1.50 -3.41 -15.84
CA GLN A 147 0.07 -3.74 -15.81
C GLN A 147 -0.33 -4.40 -14.48
N VAL A 148 0.43 -5.38 -14.01
CA VAL A 148 0.14 -6.04 -12.73
C VAL A 148 0.22 -5.05 -11.57
N LEU A 149 1.18 -4.11 -11.57
CA LEU A 149 1.28 -3.09 -10.52
C LEU A 149 0.13 -2.07 -10.61
N VAL A 150 -0.26 -1.64 -11.80
CA VAL A 150 -1.42 -0.74 -11.99
C VAL A 150 -2.69 -1.41 -11.46
N LEU A 151 -3.03 -2.59 -11.94
CA LEU A 151 -4.21 -3.33 -11.47
C LEU A 151 -4.18 -3.57 -9.96
N ALA A 152 -2.99 -3.89 -9.42
CA ALA A 152 -2.84 -4.13 -8.00
C ALA A 152 -2.97 -2.86 -7.16
N TYR A 153 -2.29 -1.77 -7.52
CA TYR A 153 -2.09 -0.62 -6.63
C TYR A 153 -2.93 0.61 -7.00
N LEU A 154 -3.40 0.73 -8.24
CA LEU A 154 -4.29 1.80 -8.67
C LEU A 154 -5.74 1.34 -8.73
N ASP A 155 -5.99 0.15 -9.31
CA ASP A 155 -7.35 -0.39 -9.48
C ASP A 155 -7.79 -1.27 -8.28
N GLY A 156 -6.92 -1.48 -7.30
CA GLY A 156 -7.26 -2.19 -6.06
C GLY A 156 -7.51 -3.69 -6.20
N MET A 157 -7.13 -4.32 -7.32
CA MET A 157 -7.36 -5.75 -7.53
C MET A 157 -6.41 -6.62 -6.68
N SER A 158 -6.93 -7.71 -6.11
CA SER A 158 -6.09 -8.74 -5.50
C SER A 158 -5.29 -9.50 -6.56
N GLN A 159 -4.23 -10.16 -6.14
CA GLN A 159 -3.43 -10.99 -7.07
C GLN A 159 -4.23 -12.14 -7.70
N SER A 160 -5.22 -12.67 -6.99
CA SER A 160 -6.12 -13.70 -7.50
C SER A 160 -7.07 -13.16 -8.56
N GLU A 161 -7.61 -11.96 -8.37
CA GLU A 161 -8.45 -11.29 -9.37
C GLU A 161 -7.65 -10.90 -10.61
N ILE A 162 -6.42 -10.41 -10.43
CA ILE A 162 -5.52 -10.14 -11.55
C ILE A 162 -5.22 -11.42 -12.32
N ALA A 163 -4.98 -12.53 -11.63
CA ALA A 163 -4.73 -13.83 -12.25
C ALA A 163 -5.93 -14.28 -13.10
N ALA A 164 -7.15 -14.14 -12.55
CA ALA A 164 -8.38 -14.45 -13.27
C ALA A 164 -8.61 -13.51 -14.46
N ALA A 165 -8.53 -12.17 -14.24
CA ALA A 165 -8.77 -11.17 -15.28
C ALA A 165 -7.77 -11.24 -16.45
N LYS A 166 -6.51 -11.62 -16.16
CA LYS A 166 -5.45 -11.76 -17.16
C LYS A 166 -5.32 -13.19 -17.70
N ASN A 167 -6.12 -14.14 -17.24
CA ASN A 167 -6.02 -15.56 -17.55
C ASN A 167 -4.57 -16.09 -17.37
N GLN A 168 -3.97 -15.78 -16.22
CA GLN A 168 -2.58 -16.13 -15.90
C GLN A 168 -2.49 -16.89 -14.58
N PRO A 169 -1.50 -17.80 -14.42
CA PRO A 169 -1.26 -18.45 -13.14
C PRO A 169 -1.00 -17.44 -12.01
N LEU A 170 -1.58 -17.66 -10.84
CA LEU A 170 -1.37 -16.82 -9.66
C LEU A 170 0.11 -16.68 -9.30
N GLY A 171 0.91 -17.74 -9.49
CA GLY A 171 2.36 -17.70 -9.28
C GLY A 171 3.08 -16.71 -10.20
N THR A 172 2.62 -16.60 -11.45
CA THR A 172 3.14 -15.62 -12.43
C THR A 172 2.82 -14.19 -11.98
N VAL A 173 1.59 -13.92 -11.55
CA VAL A 173 1.18 -12.61 -11.02
C VAL A 173 1.99 -12.23 -9.79
N LYS A 174 2.18 -13.16 -8.84
CA LYS A 174 3.02 -12.97 -7.64
C LYS A 174 4.46 -12.60 -8.01
N THR A 175 5.05 -13.32 -8.95
CA THR A 175 6.43 -13.09 -9.40
C THR A 175 6.55 -11.74 -10.10
N ARG A 176 5.62 -11.39 -11.00
CA ARG A 176 5.59 -10.10 -11.72
C ARG A 176 5.42 -8.93 -10.76
N THR A 177 4.52 -9.04 -9.77
CA THR A 177 4.35 -8.04 -8.73
C THR A 177 5.64 -7.81 -7.95
N ARG A 178 6.27 -8.88 -7.46
CA ARG A 178 7.53 -8.80 -6.70
C ARG A 178 8.66 -8.18 -7.51
N THR A 179 8.84 -8.63 -8.75
CA THR A 179 9.93 -8.14 -9.63
C THR A 179 9.66 -6.71 -10.07
N GLY A 180 8.40 -6.38 -10.39
CA GLY A 180 8.00 -5.02 -10.75
C GLY A 180 8.22 -4.03 -9.60
N LEU A 181 7.84 -4.37 -8.37
CA LEU A 181 8.10 -3.52 -7.19
C LEU A 181 9.60 -3.31 -6.94
N LYS A 182 10.42 -4.36 -7.13
CA LYS A 182 11.87 -4.23 -6.99
C LYS A 182 12.43 -3.23 -8.01
N ARG A 183 12.08 -3.38 -9.29
CA ARG A 183 12.52 -2.46 -10.36
C ARG A 183 11.99 -1.04 -10.16
N LEU A 184 10.71 -0.89 -9.77
CA LEU A 184 10.12 0.40 -9.46
C LEU A 184 10.90 1.12 -8.34
N SER A 185 11.25 0.39 -7.27
CA SER A 185 12.06 0.91 -6.17
C SER A 185 13.45 1.35 -6.62
N GLU A 186 14.09 0.59 -7.50
CA GLU A 186 15.41 0.93 -8.08
C GLU A 186 15.32 2.18 -8.96
N ALA A 187 14.32 2.27 -9.85
CA ALA A 187 14.10 3.42 -10.71
C ALA A 187 13.79 4.70 -9.92
N LEU A 188 12.95 4.60 -8.87
CA LEU A 188 12.65 5.73 -7.97
C LEU A 188 13.90 6.19 -7.20
N ARG A 189 14.74 5.26 -6.74
CA ARG A 189 15.99 5.59 -6.05
C ARG A 189 16.91 6.40 -6.95
N THR A 190 17.09 5.98 -8.20
CA THR A 190 17.94 6.67 -9.17
C THR A 190 17.42 8.07 -9.49
N ARG A 191 16.11 8.25 -9.58
CA ARG A 191 15.47 9.54 -9.89
C ARG A 191 15.48 10.50 -8.70
N MET A 192 15.08 10.02 -7.53
CA MET A 192 15.04 10.83 -6.31
C MET A 192 16.43 11.15 -5.75
N GLY A 193 17.39 10.26 -5.91
CA GLY A 193 18.79 10.52 -5.55
C GLY A 193 19.47 11.59 -6.41
N ARG A 194 19.00 11.85 -7.63
CA ARG A 194 19.48 12.94 -8.50
C ARG A 194 18.88 14.30 -8.18
N GLN A 195 17.75 14.34 -7.46
CA GLN A 195 17.11 15.61 -7.05
C GLN A 195 17.68 16.17 -5.73
N PHE A 196 18.44 15.37 -5.00
CA PHE A 196 19.05 15.77 -3.72
C PHE A 196 20.59 15.75 -3.76
N ALA A 197 21.21 15.63 -4.93
CA ALA A 197 22.64 15.85 -5.18
C ALA A 197 22.86 17.21 -5.82
#